data_21649d7841bb89a6ffd833d4c74b0acc
#
_entry.id   21649d7841bb89a6ffd833d4c74b0acc
#
_cell.length_a   1.000
_cell.length_b   1.000
_cell.length_c   1.000
_cell.angle_alpha   90.00
_cell.angle_beta   90.00
_cell.angle_gamma   90.00
#
_symmetry.space_group_name_H-M   'P 1'
#
loop_
_entity.id
_entity.type
_entity.pdbx_description
1 polymer ?
#
loop_
_entity_poly.entity_id
_entity_poly.type
_entity_poly.pdbx_seq_one_letter_code
_entity_poly.pdbx_strand_id
1 'polypeptide(L)'
;MDIYGGQVNKLIEELSGLPGIGGKTAQRLAFYIINMPEERAKSLSESIINAKQNIKYCKSCYTITDRAECPICSSPKRNHKLIMVVESPRDLAAYERTGQFQGVYHVLHGVINPAMGIGANDIRLKELILRLEQEDVEELIIATTSSVEGEATAMYISKLVKPSGIKTSRIASGVPIGGDLECIDEVTLLRALEGRITI
;
A
#
# COMPACT_ATOMS: atom_id res chain seq x y z
N MET A 1 4.15 22.46 -32.48
CA MET A 1 3.66 23.81 -32.81
C MET A 1 3.40 24.52 -31.48
N ASP A 2 4.10 25.60 -31.20
CA ASP A 2 3.95 26.35 -29.94
C ASP A 2 2.75 27.28 -30.04
N ILE A 3 1.57 26.83 -29.63
CA ILE A 3 0.31 27.56 -29.77
C ILE A 3 0.08 28.49 -28.57
N TYR A 4 0.57 28.12 -27.37
CA TYR A 4 0.21 28.80 -26.12
C TYR A 4 1.35 29.55 -25.44
N GLY A 5 2.56 29.52 -26.01
CA GLY A 5 3.77 30.08 -25.40
C GLY A 5 4.45 29.12 -24.41
N GLY A 6 5.74 29.32 -24.18
CA GLY A 6 6.61 28.35 -23.50
C GLY A 6 6.16 27.97 -22.11
N GLN A 7 5.63 28.90 -21.31
CA GLN A 7 5.23 28.59 -19.90
C GLN A 7 4.01 27.71 -19.84
N VAL A 8 3.02 27.93 -20.71
CA VAL A 8 1.81 27.09 -20.76
C VAL A 8 2.12 25.68 -21.24
N ASN A 9 2.95 25.60 -22.30
CA ASN A 9 3.36 24.29 -22.83
C ASN A 9 4.15 23.48 -21.81
N LYS A 10 5.06 24.11 -21.06
CA LYS A 10 5.80 23.47 -19.99
C LYS A 10 4.89 22.93 -18.88
N LEU A 11 3.88 23.70 -18.46
CA LEU A 11 2.90 23.24 -17.49
C LEU A 11 2.10 22.02 -17.99
N ILE A 12 1.70 22.03 -19.27
CA ILE A 12 1.01 20.91 -19.92
C ILE A 12 1.91 19.68 -19.95
N GLU A 13 3.18 19.85 -20.30
CA GLU A 13 4.18 18.77 -20.32
C GLU A 13 4.36 18.11 -18.95
N GLU A 14 4.62 18.91 -17.91
CA GLU A 14 4.76 18.40 -16.54
C GLU A 14 3.51 17.65 -16.06
N LEU A 15 2.32 18.17 -16.33
CA LEU A 15 1.08 17.50 -15.98
C LEU A 15 0.85 16.21 -16.78
N SER A 16 1.27 16.18 -18.06
CA SER A 16 1.14 14.97 -18.90
C SER A 16 2.11 13.85 -18.51
N GLY A 17 3.21 14.19 -17.82
CA GLY A 17 4.14 13.23 -17.22
C GLY A 17 3.57 12.47 -16.01
N LEU A 18 2.43 12.90 -15.47
CA LEU A 18 1.81 12.20 -14.33
C LEU A 18 1.07 10.95 -14.80
N PRO A 19 1.19 9.80 -14.06
CA PRO A 19 0.52 8.56 -14.42
C PRO A 19 -1.00 8.74 -14.56
N GLY A 20 -1.57 8.27 -15.67
CA GLY A 20 -3.00 8.35 -15.94
C GLY A 20 -3.47 9.70 -16.51
N ILE A 21 -2.58 10.69 -16.68
CA ILE A 21 -2.91 11.99 -17.27
C ILE A 21 -2.41 12.04 -18.71
N GLY A 22 -3.33 11.89 -19.66
CA GLY A 22 -3.03 12.08 -21.07
C GLY A 22 -3.05 13.55 -21.49
N GLY A 23 -2.50 13.87 -22.67
CA GLY A 23 -2.32 15.26 -23.15
C GLY A 23 -3.57 16.14 -23.11
N LYS A 24 -4.76 15.61 -23.46
CA LYS A 24 -6.03 16.36 -23.38
C LYS A 24 -6.39 16.74 -21.94
N THR A 25 -6.19 15.83 -21.01
CA THR A 25 -6.44 16.07 -19.57
C THR A 25 -5.43 17.04 -19.00
N ALA A 26 -4.14 16.90 -19.35
CA ALA A 26 -3.08 17.81 -18.97
C ALA A 26 -3.37 19.25 -19.42
N GLN A 27 -3.79 19.42 -20.68
CA GLN A 27 -4.19 20.72 -21.21
C GLN A 27 -5.36 21.33 -20.44
N ARG A 28 -6.41 20.55 -20.13
CA ARG A 28 -7.56 21.04 -19.34
C ARG A 28 -7.13 21.44 -17.92
N LEU A 29 -6.27 20.67 -17.28
CA LEU A 29 -5.74 20.98 -15.95
C LEU A 29 -4.86 22.25 -15.99
N ALA A 30 -4.01 22.39 -16.98
CA ALA A 30 -3.16 23.59 -17.15
C ALA A 30 -4.01 24.86 -17.28
N PHE A 31 -5.03 24.85 -18.13
CA PHE A 31 -5.95 26.00 -18.27
C PHE A 31 -6.75 26.26 -16.99
N TYR A 32 -7.16 25.21 -16.26
CA TYR A 32 -7.82 25.39 -14.98
C TYR A 32 -6.90 26.07 -13.96
N ILE A 33 -5.63 25.64 -13.88
CA ILE A 33 -4.62 26.23 -12.99
C ILE A 33 -4.34 27.70 -13.36
N ILE A 34 -4.21 28.00 -14.65
CA ILE A 34 -3.96 29.38 -15.13
C ILE A 34 -5.11 30.34 -14.79
N ASN A 35 -6.35 29.84 -14.84
CA ASN A 35 -7.54 30.65 -14.58
C ASN A 35 -7.97 30.69 -13.10
N MET A 36 -7.33 29.91 -12.21
CA MET A 36 -7.65 29.98 -10.77
C MET A 36 -6.99 31.20 -10.11
N PRO A 37 -7.48 31.65 -8.93
CA PRO A 37 -6.81 32.70 -8.15
C PRO A 37 -5.35 32.33 -7.85
N GLU A 38 -4.45 33.31 -7.93
CA GLU A 38 -3.01 33.13 -7.72
C GLU A 38 -2.69 32.47 -6.36
N GLU A 39 -3.37 32.88 -5.31
CA GLU A 39 -3.24 32.31 -3.97
C GLU A 39 -3.51 30.80 -3.95
N ARG A 40 -4.50 30.34 -4.72
CA ARG A 40 -4.84 28.92 -4.82
C ARG A 40 -3.79 28.12 -5.61
N ALA A 41 -3.27 28.70 -6.68
CA ALA A 41 -2.18 28.11 -7.45
C ALA A 41 -0.91 27.98 -6.61
N LYS A 42 -0.59 29.02 -5.82
CA LYS A 42 0.51 29.00 -4.86
C LYS A 42 0.33 27.93 -3.79
N SER A 43 -0.84 27.87 -3.16
CA SER A 43 -1.17 26.84 -2.16
C SER A 43 -1.02 25.42 -2.70
N LEU A 44 -1.47 25.16 -3.95
CA LEU A 44 -1.30 23.86 -4.61
C LEU A 44 0.18 23.53 -4.81
N SER A 45 0.95 24.48 -5.33
CA SER A 45 2.39 24.33 -5.55
C SER A 45 3.14 24.04 -4.25
N GLU A 46 2.86 24.82 -3.19
CA GLU A 46 3.45 24.62 -1.87
C GLU A 46 3.07 23.26 -1.27
N SER A 47 1.83 22.79 -1.45
CA SER A 47 1.38 21.50 -0.96
C SER A 47 2.15 20.35 -1.63
N ILE A 48 2.43 20.44 -2.92
CA ILE A 48 3.23 19.44 -3.65
C ILE A 48 4.66 19.41 -3.10
N ILE A 49 5.29 20.57 -2.96
CA ILE A 49 6.67 20.70 -2.46
C ILE A 49 6.75 20.20 -1.02
N ASN A 50 5.86 20.65 -0.15
CA ASN A 50 5.82 20.27 1.25
C ASN A 50 5.60 18.76 1.44
N ALA A 51 4.69 18.16 0.67
CA ALA A 51 4.50 16.72 0.69
C ALA A 51 5.79 15.98 0.30
N LYS A 52 6.46 16.41 -0.79
CA LYS A 52 7.72 15.78 -1.24
C LYS A 52 8.87 15.90 -0.24
N GLN A 53 8.96 17.03 0.47
CA GLN A 53 10.05 17.32 1.41
C GLN A 53 9.83 16.73 2.80
N ASN A 54 8.59 16.69 3.29
CA ASN A 54 8.29 16.37 4.68
C ASN A 54 7.76 14.95 4.89
N ILE A 55 7.27 14.28 3.83
CA ILE A 55 6.83 12.90 3.94
C ILE A 55 8.04 11.97 4.09
N LYS A 56 7.96 11.10 5.09
CA LYS A 56 8.94 10.06 5.41
C LYS A 56 8.24 8.76 5.76
N TYR A 57 9.02 7.73 6.05
CA TYR A 57 8.48 6.46 6.51
C TYR A 57 8.35 6.45 8.04
N CYS A 58 7.24 5.90 8.53
CA CYS A 58 7.06 5.60 9.94
C CYS A 58 8.18 4.65 10.42
N LYS A 59 8.82 4.97 11.54
CA LYS A 59 9.94 4.15 12.06
C LYS A 59 9.53 2.72 12.45
N SER A 60 8.23 2.50 12.77
CA SER A 60 7.72 1.21 13.22
C SER A 60 7.10 0.39 12.09
N CYS A 61 6.22 0.96 11.27
CA CYS A 61 5.45 0.20 10.27
C CYS A 61 5.83 0.51 8.82
N TYR A 62 6.70 1.47 8.58
CA TYR A 62 7.15 1.91 7.24
C TYR A 62 6.05 2.48 6.34
N THR A 63 4.84 2.77 6.84
CA THR A 63 3.88 3.58 6.06
C THR A 63 4.38 5.01 5.91
N ILE A 64 3.85 5.72 4.92
CA ILE A 64 4.16 7.14 4.72
C ILE A 64 3.53 8.00 5.81
N THR A 65 4.28 8.97 6.34
CA THR A 65 3.83 9.88 7.40
C THR A 65 4.67 11.16 7.41
N ASP A 66 4.17 12.21 8.01
CA ASP A 66 4.88 13.45 8.30
C ASP A 66 5.57 13.44 9.70
N ARG A 67 5.32 12.39 10.49
CA ARG A 67 5.82 12.23 11.86
C ARG A 67 6.87 11.12 11.96
N ALA A 68 7.53 11.01 13.12
CA ALA A 68 8.43 9.88 13.39
C ALA A 68 7.66 8.55 13.43
N GLU A 69 6.49 8.55 14.06
CA GLU A 69 5.53 7.44 14.05
C GLU A 69 4.19 7.92 13.48
N CYS A 70 3.57 7.05 12.66
CA CYS A 70 2.25 7.32 12.11
C CYS A 70 1.17 7.29 13.20
N PRO A 71 -0.01 7.89 12.95
CA PRO A 71 -1.11 7.92 13.93
C PRO A 71 -1.58 6.53 14.39
N ILE A 72 -1.38 5.48 13.58
CA ILE A 72 -1.75 4.11 13.94
C ILE A 72 -0.76 3.53 14.95
N CYS A 73 0.55 3.62 14.66
CA CYS A 73 1.59 3.08 15.54
C CYS A 73 1.72 3.85 16.86
N SER A 74 1.45 5.14 16.88
CA SER A 74 1.49 5.95 18.10
C SER A 74 0.21 5.86 18.94
N SER A 75 -0.83 5.19 18.46
CA SER A 75 -2.12 5.12 19.15
C SER A 75 -2.12 4.07 20.28
N PRO A 76 -2.38 4.46 21.53
CA PRO A 76 -2.50 3.51 22.64
C PRO A 76 -3.78 2.64 22.59
N LYS A 77 -4.69 2.96 21.68
CA LYS A 77 -5.93 2.19 21.46
C LYS A 77 -5.73 0.99 20.56
N ARG A 78 -4.59 0.88 19.89
CA ARG A 78 -4.28 -0.23 18.98
C ARG A 78 -3.68 -1.41 19.71
N ASN A 79 -4.01 -2.60 19.29
CA ASN A 79 -3.37 -3.81 19.77
C ASN A 79 -2.04 -4.03 19.04
N HIS A 80 -0.93 -3.67 19.69
CA HIS A 80 0.42 -3.80 19.15
C HIS A 80 0.91 -5.25 19.07
N LYS A 81 0.21 -6.20 19.70
CA LYS A 81 0.52 -7.64 19.60
C LYS A 81 -0.02 -8.28 18.32
N LEU A 82 -0.83 -7.56 17.58
CA LEU A 82 -1.45 -7.98 16.32
C LEU A 82 -0.90 -7.13 15.16
N ILE A 83 -0.07 -7.73 14.31
CA ILE A 83 0.54 -7.05 13.17
C ILE A 83 -0.04 -7.57 11.86
N MET A 84 -0.51 -6.69 10.98
CA MET A 84 -0.89 -7.02 9.62
C MET A 84 0.20 -6.57 8.64
N VAL A 85 0.73 -7.51 7.86
CA VAL A 85 1.72 -7.25 6.82
C VAL A 85 1.02 -6.97 5.51
N VAL A 86 1.30 -5.82 4.90
CA VAL A 86 0.75 -5.38 3.62
C VAL A 86 1.85 -4.97 2.65
N GLU A 87 1.57 -4.99 1.34
CA GLU A 87 2.58 -4.66 0.32
C GLU A 87 2.85 -3.16 0.20
N SER A 88 1.81 -2.34 0.35
CA SER A 88 1.89 -0.90 0.12
C SER A 88 1.09 -0.08 1.14
N PRO A 89 1.38 1.24 1.27
CA PRO A 89 0.55 2.13 2.08
C PRO A 89 -0.90 2.22 1.61
N ARG A 90 -1.19 1.93 0.33
CA ARG A 90 -2.55 1.91 -0.23
C ARG A 90 -3.37 0.75 0.32
N ASP A 91 -2.75 -0.42 0.48
CA ASP A 91 -3.39 -1.60 1.06
C ASP A 91 -3.71 -1.37 2.53
N LEU A 92 -2.76 -0.80 3.29
CA LEU A 92 -3.01 -0.35 4.65
C LEU A 92 -4.24 0.57 4.71
N ALA A 93 -4.30 1.58 3.87
CA ALA A 93 -5.41 2.51 3.83
C ALA A 93 -6.74 1.83 3.45
N ALA A 94 -6.70 0.75 2.65
CA ALA A 94 -7.89 -0.03 2.31
C ALA A 94 -8.44 -0.75 3.54
N TYR A 95 -7.58 -1.39 4.35
CA TYR A 95 -8.00 -2.03 5.59
C TYR A 95 -8.48 -1.03 6.65
N GLU A 96 -7.80 0.10 6.81
CA GLU A 96 -8.21 1.15 7.73
C GLU A 96 -9.60 1.71 7.42
N ARG A 97 -9.97 1.84 6.14
CA ARG A 97 -11.32 2.27 5.74
C ARG A 97 -12.42 1.32 6.21
N THR A 98 -12.12 0.05 6.49
CA THR A 98 -13.12 -0.88 7.05
C THR A 98 -13.50 -0.54 8.49
N GLY A 99 -12.62 0.13 9.23
CA GLY A 99 -12.79 0.47 10.65
C GLY A 99 -12.81 -0.73 11.60
N GLN A 100 -12.55 -1.95 11.10
CA GLN A 100 -12.67 -3.18 11.88
C GLN A 100 -11.34 -3.69 12.43
N PHE A 101 -10.23 -3.39 11.78
CA PHE A 101 -8.92 -3.85 12.23
C PHE A 101 -8.38 -2.99 13.37
N GLN A 102 -8.10 -3.60 14.50
CA GLN A 102 -7.63 -2.91 15.72
C GLN A 102 -6.14 -3.12 15.99
N GLY A 103 -5.43 -3.85 15.14
CA GLY A 103 -3.99 -4.04 15.23
C GLY A 103 -3.17 -2.91 14.63
N VAL A 104 -1.89 -3.16 14.46
CA VAL A 104 -0.95 -2.28 13.74
C VAL A 104 -0.48 -2.94 12.45
N TYR A 105 0.24 -2.22 11.61
CA TYR A 105 0.66 -2.70 10.29
C TYR A 105 2.17 -2.80 10.17
N HIS A 106 2.60 -3.52 9.14
CA HIS A 106 3.95 -3.44 8.59
C HIS A 106 3.86 -3.41 7.06
N VAL A 107 4.46 -2.38 6.45
CA VAL A 107 4.41 -2.15 4.99
C VAL A 107 5.72 -2.62 4.36
N LEU A 108 5.63 -3.60 3.47
CA LEU A 108 6.80 -4.20 2.82
C LEU A 108 7.40 -3.32 1.71
N HIS A 109 6.60 -2.43 1.10
CA HIS A 109 6.94 -1.66 -0.10
C HIS A 109 7.27 -2.53 -1.33
N GLY A 110 6.62 -3.67 -1.45
CA GLY A 110 6.75 -4.58 -2.58
C GLY A 110 6.52 -6.03 -2.20
N VAL A 111 6.78 -6.91 -3.15
CA VAL A 111 6.75 -8.37 -3.04
C VAL A 111 8.02 -8.96 -3.63
N ILE A 112 8.38 -10.16 -3.21
CA ILE A 112 9.48 -10.92 -3.83
C ILE A 112 9.08 -11.27 -5.25
N ASN A 113 9.83 -10.77 -6.23
CA ASN A 113 9.60 -11.01 -7.65
C ASN A 113 10.95 -11.23 -8.36
N PRO A 114 11.44 -12.48 -8.45
CA PRO A 114 12.72 -12.80 -9.08
C PRO A 114 12.77 -12.43 -10.56
N ALA A 115 11.63 -12.45 -11.26
CA ALA A 115 11.57 -12.07 -12.68
C ALA A 115 11.87 -10.57 -12.89
N MET A 116 11.56 -9.74 -11.89
CA MET A 116 11.89 -8.31 -11.88
C MET A 116 13.18 -8.00 -11.11
N GLY A 117 13.91 -9.03 -10.66
CA GLY A 117 15.11 -8.87 -9.86
C GLY A 117 14.88 -8.41 -8.41
N ILE A 118 13.63 -8.48 -7.92
CA ILE A 118 13.26 -8.04 -6.56
C ILE A 118 13.38 -9.24 -5.61
N GLY A 119 14.35 -9.18 -4.71
CA GLY A 119 14.56 -10.18 -3.67
C GLY A 119 14.03 -9.75 -2.29
N ALA A 120 14.26 -10.61 -1.31
CA ALA A 120 13.85 -10.36 0.08
C ALA A 120 14.53 -9.12 0.72
N ASN A 121 15.71 -8.72 0.22
CA ASN A 121 16.45 -7.56 0.71
C ASN A 121 16.00 -6.24 0.07
N ASP A 122 15.20 -6.28 -0.99
CA ASP A 122 14.74 -5.10 -1.70
C ASP A 122 13.39 -4.58 -1.15
N ILE A 123 12.77 -5.36 -0.27
CA ILE A 123 11.53 -5.02 0.44
C ILE A 123 11.80 -4.92 1.95
N ARG A 124 10.88 -4.34 2.72
CA ARG A 124 11.02 -4.14 4.18
C ARG A 124 10.82 -5.41 5.02
N LEU A 125 11.34 -6.52 4.54
CA LEU A 125 11.22 -7.81 5.21
C LEU A 125 12.23 -7.95 6.37
N LYS A 126 13.45 -7.48 6.20
CA LYS A 126 14.47 -7.49 7.26
C LYS A 126 13.97 -6.70 8.47
N GLU A 127 13.37 -5.55 8.23
CA GLU A 127 12.82 -4.69 9.27
C GLU A 127 11.61 -5.34 9.96
N LEU A 128 10.80 -6.12 9.22
CA LEU A 128 9.74 -6.93 9.82
C LEU A 128 10.31 -7.94 10.82
N ILE A 129 11.31 -8.70 10.41
CA ILE A 129 11.91 -9.73 11.30
C ILE A 129 12.52 -9.10 12.55
N LEU A 130 13.29 -8.01 12.39
CA LEU A 130 13.85 -7.28 13.53
C LEU A 130 12.78 -6.77 14.48
N ARG A 131 11.66 -6.31 13.94
CA ARG A 131 10.51 -5.85 14.71
C ARG A 131 9.88 -7.00 15.51
N LEU A 132 9.69 -8.16 14.89
CA LEU A 132 9.12 -9.35 15.57
C LEU A 132 10.02 -9.90 16.67
N GLU A 133 11.33 -9.66 16.60
CA GLU A 133 12.28 -10.03 17.67
C GLU A 133 12.24 -9.05 18.86
N GLN A 134 11.83 -7.81 18.64
CA GLN A 134 11.87 -6.74 19.64
C GLN A 134 10.52 -6.47 20.32
N GLU A 135 9.41 -6.80 19.66
CA GLU A 135 8.05 -6.55 20.14
C GLU A 135 7.39 -7.86 20.59
N ASP A 136 6.51 -7.78 21.58
CA ASP A 136 5.69 -8.93 22.06
C ASP A 136 4.51 -9.16 21.13
N VAL A 137 4.76 -9.84 20.00
CA VAL A 137 3.77 -10.10 18.95
C VAL A 137 3.13 -11.47 19.13
N GLU A 138 1.81 -11.52 19.22
CA GLU A 138 1.03 -12.75 19.34
C GLU A 138 0.58 -13.31 17.99
N GLU A 139 0.20 -12.42 17.06
CA GLU A 139 -0.27 -12.84 15.73
C GLU A 139 0.27 -11.93 14.62
N LEU A 140 0.76 -12.56 13.56
CA LEU A 140 1.14 -11.93 12.30
C LEU A 140 0.14 -12.33 11.22
N ILE A 141 -0.66 -11.35 10.73
CA ILE A 141 -1.58 -11.54 9.61
C ILE A 141 -0.88 -11.15 8.33
N ILE A 142 -0.75 -12.06 7.38
CA ILE A 142 -0.16 -11.77 6.08
C ILE A 142 -1.28 -11.39 5.10
N ALA A 143 -1.25 -10.15 4.64
CA ALA A 143 -2.24 -9.54 3.74
C ALA A 143 -1.60 -9.06 2.43
N THR A 144 -0.67 -9.85 1.87
CA THR A 144 -0.16 -9.66 0.52
C THR A 144 -1.22 -10.08 -0.50
N THR A 145 -1.12 -9.59 -1.75
CA THR A 145 -2.06 -9.93 -2.83
C THR A 145 -2.12 -11.44 -3.08
N SER A 146 -3.19 -11.90 -3.74
CA SER A 146 -3.33 -13.30 -4.16
C SER A 146 -2.62 -13.61 -5.48
N SER A 147 -1.68 -12.75 -5.92
CA SER A 147 -0.80 -13.00 -7.06
C SER A 147 0.24 -14.08 -6.73
N VAL A 148 0.89 -14.63 -7.74
CA VAL A 148 1.97 -15.62 -7.56
C VAL A 148 3.08 -15.07 -6.66
N GLU A 149 3.45 -13.81 -6.87
CA GLU A 149 4.49 -13.11 -6.12
C GLU A 149 4.05 -12.83 -4.68
N GLY A 150 2.79 -12.41 -4.49
CA GLY A 150 2.22 -12.16 -3.17
C GLY A 150 2.12 -13.44 -2.33
N GLU A 151 1.72 -14.57 -2.96
CA GLU A 151 1.71 -15.88 -2.31
C GLU A 151 3.13 -16.39 -1.99
N ALA A 152 4.07 -16.26 -2.93
CA ALA A 152 5.46 -16.61 -2.69
C ALA A 152 6.06 -15.82 -1.53
N THR A 153 5.76 -14.51 -1.46
CA THR A 153 6.18 -13.63 -0.37
C THR A 153 5.56 -14.06 0.95
N ALA A 154 4.25 -14.40 0.96
CA ALA A 154 3.57 -14.88 2.16
C ALA A 154 4.18 -16.18 2.69
N MET A 155 4.44 -17.14 1.80
CA MET A 155 5.09 -18.41 2.16
C MET A 155 6.51 -18.19 2.70
N TYR A 156 7.25 -17.27 2.11
CA TYR A 156 8.60 -16.93 2.56
C TYR A 156 8.57 -16.34 3.97
N ILE A 157 7.69 -15.36 4.23
CA ILE A 157 7.50 -14.76 5.56
C ILE A 157 7.10 -15.84 6.58
N SER A 158 6.12 -16.67 6.25
CA SER A 158 5.65 -17.73 7.13
C SER A 158 6.77 -18.71 7.54
N LYS A 159 7.66 -19.08 6.59
CA LYS A 159 8.82 -19.92 6.90
C LYS A 159 9.81 -19.25 7.84
N LEU A 160 10.07 -17.96 7.65
CA LEU A 160 10.99 -17.21 8.51
C LEU A 160 10.44 -17.02 9.93
N VAL A 161 9.13 -16.80 10.07
CA VAL A 161 8.49 -16.52 11.35
C VAL A 161 8.18 -17.82 12.14
N LYS A 162 8.03 -18.95 11.45
CA LYS A 162 7.69 -20.24 12.08
C LYS A 162 8.53 -20.59 13.32
N PRO A 163 9.87 -20.40 13.35
CA PRO A 163 10.67 -20.73 14.53
C PRO A 163 10.38 -19.89 15.77
N SER A 164 9.82 -18.66 15.61
CA SER A 164 9.52 -17.78 16.75
C SER A 164 8.28 -18.20 17.55
N GLY A 165 7.46 -19.11 17.02
CA GLY A 165 6.20 -19.52 17.65
C GLY A 165 5.07 -18.51 17.52
N ILE A 166 5.27 -17.38 16.85
CA ILE A 166 4.24 -16.37 16.57
C ILE A 166 3.17 -17.01 15.69
N LYS A 167 1.90 -16.89 16.08
CA LYS A 167 0.78 -17.31 15.24
C LYS A 167 0.80 -16.55 13.92
N THR A 168 0.92 -17.27 12.80
CA THR A 168 0.91 -16.67 11.47
C THR A 168 -0.37 -17.06 10.74
N SER A 169 -1.14 -16.08 10.29
CA SER A 169 -2.37 -16.27 9.56
C SER A 169 -2.32 -15.54 8.21
N ARG A 170 -3.18 -15.95 7.28
CA ARG A 170 -3.34 -15.36 5.95
C ARG A 170 -4.75 -14.82 5.82
N ILE A 171 -4.91 -13.69 5.15
CA ILE A 171 -6.26 -13.22 4.77
C ILE A 171 -6.94 -14.28 3.91
N ALA A 172 -8.25 -14.45 4.10
CA ALA A 172 -9.05 -15.37 3.31
C ALA A 172 -9.04 -14.99 1.83
N SER A 173 -9.01 -16.00 0.97
CA SER A 173 -9.20 -15.88 -0.47
C SER A 173 -10.47 -16.60 -0.86
N GLY A 174 -11.27 -16.03 -1.75
CA GLY A 174 -12.51 -16.68 -2.19
C GLY A 174 -13.41 -15.76 -3.01
N VAL A 175 -14.63 -16.20 -3.20
CA VAL A 175 -15.65 -15.48 -3.97
C VAL A 175 -16.00 -14.16 -3.29
N PRO A 176 -15.97 -13.02 -4.00
CA PRO A 176 -16.37 -11.74 -3.45
C PRO A 176 -17.88 -11.71 -3.13
N ILE A 177 -18.25 -10.96 -2.10
CA ILE A 177 -19.67 -10.79 -1.73
C ILE A 177 -20.43 -10.14 -2.89
N GLY A 178 -21.55 -10.75 -3.28
CA GLY A 178 -22.39 -10.28 -4.39
C GLY A 178 -21.88 -10.67 -5.79
N GLY A 179 -20.83 -11.50 -5.88
CA GLY A 179 -20.37 -12.03 -7.16
C GLY A 179 -21.20 -13.26 -7.60
N ASP A 180 -21.58 -13.31 -8.88
CA ASP A 180 -22.18 -14.49 -9.49
C ASP A 180 -21.12 -15.57 -9.71
N LEU A 181 -21.38 -16.79 -9.24
CA LEU A 181 -20.43 -17.90 -9.32
C LEU A 181 -20.00 -18.23 -10.76
N GLU A 182 -20.91 -18.06 -11.73
CA GLU A 182 -20.64 -18.31 -13.15
C GLU A 182 -19.62 -17.32 -13.77
N CYS A 183 -19.45 -16.15 -13.13
CA CYS A 183 -18.52 -15.10 -13.57
C CYS A 183 -17.16 -15.17 -12.87
N ILE A 184 -16.97 -16.11 -11.93
CA ILE A 184 -15.75 -16.26 -11.17
C ILE A 184 -14.82 -17.27 -11.86
N ASP A 185 -13.53 -16.94 -11.90
CA ASP A 185 -12.52 -17.84 -12.48
C ASP A 185 -12.35 -19.12 -11.65
N GLU A 186 -11.91 -20.19 -12.31
CA GLU A 186 -11.78 -21.52 -11.72
C GLU A 186 -10.83 -21.57 -10.52
N VAL A 187 -9.76 -20.77 -10.53
CA VAL A 187 -8.76 -20.74 -9.45
C VAL A 187 -9.38 -20.12 -8.18
N THR A 188 -10.13 -19.04 -8.35
CA THR A 188 -10.84 -18.38 -7.25
C THR A 188 -11.93 -19.30 -6.66
N LEU A 189 -12.67 -20.01 -7.50
CA LEU A 189 -13.65 -21.00 -7.05
C LEU A 189 -12.99 -22.15 -6.29
N LEU A 190 -11.88 -22.69 -6.79
CA LEU A 190 -11.12 -23.74 -6.11
C LEU A 190 -10.64 -23.29 -4.73
N ARG A 191 -10.06 -22.09 -4.63
CA ARG A 191 -9.60 -21.54 -3.35
C ARG A 191 -10.76 -21.32 -2.36
N ALA A 192 -11.90 -20.87 -2.85
CA ALA A 192 -13.11 -20.74 -2.02
C ALA A 192 -13.59 -22.08 -1.48
N LEU A 193 -13.55 -23.13 -2.30
CA LEU A 193 -13.90 -24.48 -1.89
C LEU A 193 -12.92 -25.06 -0.89
N GLU A 194 -11.63 -24.87 -1.07
CA GLU A 194 -10.58 -25.31 -0.15
C GLU A 194 -10.66 -24.57 1.20
N GLY A 195 -10.90 -23.25 1.15
CA GLY A 195 -11.03 -22.38 2.32
C GLY A 195 -12.41 -22.39 2.98
N ARG A 196 -13.33 -23.29 2.60
CA ARG A 196 -14.68 -23.35 3.18
C ARG A 196 -14.66 -23.56 4.67
N ILE A 197 -15.55 -22.88 5.37
CA ILE A 197 -15.74 -23.00 6.83
C ILE A 197 -16.98 -23.80 7.14
N THR A 198 -16.97 -24.51 8.27
CA THR A 198 -18.18 -25.16 8.81
C THR A 198 -19.04 -24.11 9.49
N ILE A 199 -20.36 -24.15 9.24
CA ILE A 199 -21.35 -23.26 9.83
C ILE A 199 -22.25 -24.03 10.79
#